data_085647fbc274addb549a70077653b9a9
#
_entry.id   085647fbc274addb549a70077653b9a9
#
_cell.length_a   1.000
_cell.length_b   1.000
_cell.length_c   1.000
_cell.angle_alpha   90.00
_cell.angle_beta   90.00
_cell.angle_gamma   90.00
#
_symmetry.space_group_name_H-M   'P 1'
#
loop_
_entity.id
_entity.type
_entity.pdbx_description
1 polymer ?
#
loop_
_entity_poly.entity_id
_entity_poly.type
_entity_poly.pdbx_seq_one_letter_code
_entity_poly.pdbx_strand_id
1 'polypeptide(L)'
;LQTWRQMLKLSSREHGLLGGELRLLDRQLQRLQQKELRIAVFGRVGVGKSSLINALINRPLLCTDVAHGSTRIQEAVPWPITSSELNRVDLVDTPGIDEIGADGRARLAARVAMGSDLVLLVVDSDLTSTDLEALKTLLACGKPLQLVLNRSDRWPEQEQSALLQSIRDRLPRDVPVTAAAAAPRRPVLQPDGS
;
A
#
# COMPACT_ATOMS: atom_id res chain seq x y z
N LEU A 1 9.10 24.15 -1.92
CA LEU A 1 9.92 23.05 -1.36
C LEU A 1 11.31 22.99 -2.02
N GLN A 2 11.43 23.04 -3.36
CA GLN A 2 12.72 23.00 -4.07
C GLN A 2 13.60 24.17 -3.70
N THR A 3 13.07 25.40 -3.77
CA THR A 3 13.79 26.61 -3.37
C THR A 3 14.28 26.54 -1.93
N TRP A 4 13.41 26.07 -1.03
CA TRP A 4 13.77 25.85 0.38
C TRP A 4 14.88 24.81 0.52
N ARG A 5 14.80 23.70 -0.22
CA ARG A 5 15.83 22.64 -0.18
C ARG A 5 17.20 23.13 -0.64
N GLN A 6 17.23 23.98 -1.69
CA GLN A 6 18.47 24.60 -2.21
C GLN A 6 19.06 25.63 -1.25
N MET A 7 18.22 26.32 -0.48
CA MET A 7 18.66 27.33 0.51
C MET A 7 19.12 26.73 1.82
N LEU A 8 18.91 25.43 2.05
CA LEU A 8 19.23 24.78 3.31
C LEU A 8 20.76 24.65 3.44
N LYS A 9 21.33 25.44 4.34
CA LYS A 9 22.76 25.37 4.70
C LYS A 9 22.89 24.52 5.96
N LEU A 10 23.39 23.32 5.83
CA LEU A 10 23.60 22.40 6.95
C LEU A 10 25.09 22.24 7.24
N SER A 11 25.43 22.17 8.51
CA SER A 11 26.77 21.78 8.98
C SER A 11 27.05 20.31 8.66
N SER A 12 28.32 19.90 8.67
CA SER A 12 28.71 18.50 8.43
C SER A 12 28.05 17.52 9.41
N ARG A 13 27.83 17.96 10.66
CA ARG A 13 27.14 17.14 11.67
C ARG A 13 25.66 16.96 11.35
N GLU A 14 24.97 18.01 10.94
CA GLU A 14 23.56 17.96 10.54
C GLU A 14 23.38 17.15 9.27
N HIS A 15 24.30 17.26 8.30
CA HIS A 15 24.33 16.39 7.11
C HIS A 15 24.48 14.91 7.48
N GLY A 16 25.29 14.59 8.47
CA GLY A 16 25.44 13.22 8.97
C GLY A 16 24.17 12.68 9.61
N LEU A 17 23.44 13.51 10.36
CA LEU A 17 22.22 13.14 11.05
C LEU A 17 21.00 13.03 10.11
N LEU A 18 20.84 13.97 9.18
CA LEU A 18 19.67 14.13 8.31
C LEU A 18 19.86 13.60 6.89
N GLY A 19 21.04 13.07 6.58
CA GLY A 19 21.38 12.67 5.21
C GLY A 19 20.48 11.60 4.60
N GLY A 20 19.87 10.73 5.42
CA GLY A 20 18.90 9.73 5.01
C GLY A 20 17.58 10.37 4.55
N GLU A 21 17.04 11.23 5.39
CA GLU A 21 15.79 11.96 5.18
C GLU A 21 15.89 12.93 4.00
N LEU A 22 17.01 13.63 3.90
CA LEU A 22 17.27 14.54 2.78
C LEU A 22 17.32 13.79 1.44
N ARG A 23 17.97 12.63 1.38
CA ARG A 23 17.98 11.81 0.17
C ARG A 23 16.58 11.28 -0.20
N LEU A 24 15.73 10.98 0.79
CA LEU A 24 14.34 10.61 0.54
C LEU A 24 13.56 11.79 -0.03
N LEU A 25 13.70 12.96 0.57
CA LEU A 25 13.07 14.20 0.09
C LEU A 25 13.52 14.54 -1.34
N ASP A 26 14.82 14.50 -1.63
CA ASP A 26 15.36 14.77 -2.96
C ASP A 26 14.77 13.81 -4.01
N ARG A 27 14.64 12.52 -3.68
CA ARG A 27 13.98 11.53 -4.55
C ARG A 27 12.50 11.83 -4.76
N GLN A 28 11.78 12.26 -3.73
CA GLN A 28 10.37 12.64 -3.86
C GLN A 28 10.21 13.89 -4.76
N LEU A 29 11.05 14.90 -4.56
CA LEU A 29 11.05 16.10 -5.39
C LEU A 29 11.36 15.78 -6.87
N GLN A 30 12.31 14.89 -7.11
CA GLN A 30 12.64 14.42 -8.47
C GLN A 30 11.45 13.71 -9.13
N ARG A 31 10.77 12.78 -8.41
CA ARG A 31 9.57 12.12 -8.94
C ARG A 31 8.45 13.10 -9.28
N LEU A 32 8.21 14.08 -8.41
CA LEU A 32 7.23 15.15 -8.69
C LEU A 32 7.55 15.92 -9.97
N GLN A 33 8.83 16.24 -10.19
CA GLN A 33 9.27 16.91 -11.43
C GLN A 33 9.09 16.03 -12.67
N GLN A 34 9.35 14.73 -12.51
CA GLN A 34 9.20 13.73 -13.58
C GLN A 34 7.76 13.30 -13.80
N LYS A 35 6.81 13.81 -12.98
CA LYS A 35 5.40 13.39 -12.97
C LYS A 35 5.26 11.87 -12.75
N GLU A 36 6.07 11.34 -11.86
CA GLU A 36 6.04 9.93 -11.44
C GLU A 36 5.34 9.79 -10.10
N LEU A 37 4.47 8.79 -10.00
CA LEU A 37 3.72 8.45 -8.80
C LEU A 37 4.16 7.07 -8.28
N ARG A 38 4.38 6.96 -6.98
CA ARG A 38 4.71 5.70 -6.32
C ARG A 38 3.64 5.33 -5.30
N ILE A 39 2.97 4.21 -5.54
CA ILE A 39 1.86 3.71 -4.72
C ILE A 39 2.35 2.47 -3.95
N ALA A 40 2.38 2.53 -2.63
CA ALA A 40 2.71 1.37 -1.82
C ALA A 40 1.45 0.55 -1.51
N VAL A 41 1.53 -0.76 -1.70
CA VAL A 41 0.49 -1.73 -1.32
C VAL A 41 0.92 -2.37 -0.01
N PHE A 42 0.21 -2.07 1.07
CA PHE A 42 0.58 -2.35 2.45
C PHE A 42 -0.53 -3.13 3.17
N GLY A 43 -0.19 -3.98 4.14
CA GLY A 43 -1.15 -4.78 4.89
C GLY A 43 -0.55 -6.07 5.41
N ARG A 44 -1.35 -6.87 6.13
CA ARG A 44 -0.93 -8.15 6.72
C ARG A 44 -0.52 -9.18 5.66
N VAL A 45 0.13 -10.24 6.12
CA VAL A 45 0.38 -11.43 5.28
C VAL A 45 -0.95 -12.04 4.83
N GLY A 46 -0.99 -12.53 3.62
CA GLY A 46 -2.14 -13.29 3.14
C GLY A 46 -3.36 -12.45 2.73
N VAL A 47 -3.43 -11.13 2.97
CA VAL A 47 -4.58 -10.29 2.56
C VAL A 47 -4.68 -10.08 1.04
N GLY A 48 -3.68 -10.54 0.28
CA GLY A 48 -3.69 -10.51 -1.19
C GLY A 48 -3.08 -9.26 -1.80
N LYS A 49 -2.04 -8.66 -1.19
CA LYS A 49 -1.30 -7.52 -1.74
C LYS A 49 -0.74 -7.79 -3.14
N SER A 50 0.04 -8.85 -3.27
CA SER A 50 0.65 -9.25 -4.55
C SER A 50 -0.41 -9.62 -5.59
N SER A 51 -1.53 -10.26 -5.16
CA SER A 51 -2.67 -10.54 -6.04
C SER A 51 -3.33 -9.25 -6.53
N LEU A 52 -3.47 -8.25 -5.66
CA LEU A 52 -4.02 -6.94 -6.03
C LEU A 52 -3.12 -6.24 -7.04
N ILE A 53 -1.80 -6.24 -6.84
CA ILE A 53 -0.85 -5.68 -7.79
C ILE A 53 -0.97 -6.41 -9.13
N ASN A 54 -0.93 -7.75 -9.14
CA ASN A 54 -1.07 -8.55 -10.36
C ASN A 54 -2.37 -8.23 -11.12
N ALA A 55 -3.48 -8.05 -10.39
CA ALA A 55 -4.77 -7.67 -11.01
C ALA A 55 -4.71 -6.26 -11.61
N LEU A 56 -4.12 -5.29 -10.91
CA LEU A 56 -4.00 -3.92 -11.40
C LEU A 56 -3.13 -3.82 -12.65
N ILE A 57 -2.02 -4.57 -12.72
CA ILE A 57 -1.14 -4.60 -13.90
C ILE A 57 -1.64 -5.57 -14.98
N ASN A 58 -2.70 -6.33 -14.70
CA ASN A 58 -3.25 -7.38 -15.58
C ASN A 58 -2.21 -8.42 -16.03
N ARG A 59 -1.30 -8.81 -15.12
CA ARG A 59 -0.23 -9.79 -15.36
C ARG A 59 0.13 -10.54 -14.07
N PRO A 60 0.38 -11.86 -14.10
CA PRO A 60 0.86 -12.62 -12.95
C PRO A 60 2.39 -12.45 -12.77
N LEU A 61 2.83 -11.26 -12.39
CA LEU A 61 4.24 -10.93 -12.25
C LEU A 61 4.79 -11.28 -10.87
N LEU A 62 4.00 -11.03 -9.80
CA LEU A 62 4.41 -11.30 -8.43
C LEU A 62 3.95 -12.68 -7.98
N CYS A 63 4.81 -13.41 -7.26
CA CYS A 63 4.44 -14.68 -6.64
C CYS A 63 3.38 -14.46 -5.57
N THR A 64 2.27 -15.20 -5.66
CA THR A 64 1.14 -15.11 -4.74
C THR A 64 1.09 -16.26 -3.73
N ASP A 65 2.13 -17.10 -3.68
CA ASP A 65 2.16 -18.27 -2.82
C ASP A 65 2.20 -17.89 -1.34
N VAL A 66 1.17 -18.34 -0.63
CA VAL A 66 0.93 -18.09 0.80
C VAL A 66 1.93 -18.83 1.69
N ALA A 67 2.69 -19.78 1.12
CA ALA A 67 3.47 -20.74 1.90
C ALA A 67 4.75 -20.17 2.55
N HIS A 68 5.23 -19.02 2.12
CA HIS A 68 6.46 -18.45 2.69
C HIS A 68 6.37 -16.92 2.61
N GLY A 69 6.54 -16.21 3.69
CA GLY A 69 6.72 -14.75 3.77
C GLY A 69 7.85 -14.26 2.84
N SER A 70 7.62 -14.35 1.53
CA SER A 70 8.66 -14.27 0.51
C SER A 70 8.99 -12.84 0.08
N THR A 71 8.14 -11.86 0.41
CA THR A 71 8.42 -10.46 0.05
C THR A 71 9.39 -9.84 1.05
N ARG A 72 10.65 -10.26 1.01
CA ARG A 72 11.72 -9.66 1.85
C ARG A 72 12.22 -8.32 1.34
N ILE A 73 11.94 -7.98 0.09
CA ILE A 73 12.41 -6.77 -0.60
C ILE A 73 11.19 -6.08 -1.21
N GLN A 74 11.13 -4.76 -1.07
CA GLN A 74 10.14 -3.95 -1.78
C GLN A 74 10.41 -4.02 -3.28
N GLU A 75 9.51 -4.64 -4.01
CA GLU A 75 9.57 -4.72 -5.47
C GLU A 75 8.66 -3.63 -6.07
N ALA A 76 9.23 -2.79 -6.93
CA ALA A 76 8.48 -1.76 -7.64
C ALA A 76 8.11 -2.27 -9.03
N VAL A 77 6.81 -2.29 -9.33
CA VAL A 77 6.25 -2.78 -10.58
C VAL A 77 5.57 -1.64 -11.33
N PRO A 78 5.96 -1.35 -12.57
CA PRO A 78 5.28 -0.33 -13.37
C PRO A 78 3.82 -0.70 -13.62
N TRP A 79 2.91 0.24 -13.34
CA TRP A 79 1.48 0.09 -13.65
C TRP A 79 1.20 0.74 -15.01
N PRO A 80 0.78 -0.03 -16.04
CA PRO A 80 0.60 0.46 -17.40
C PRO A 80 -0.72 1.24 -17.54
N ILE A 81 -0.86 2.33 -16.80
CA ILE A 81 -1.99 3.24 -16.95
C ILE A 81 -1.64 4.38 -17.91
N THR A 82 -2.61 4.78 -18.73
CA THR A 82 -2.48 5.97 -19.56
C THR A 82 -3.04 7.17 -18.82
N SER A 83 -2.21 8.18 -18.58
CA SER A 83 -2.60 9.43 -17.96
C SER A 83 -1.99 10.59 -18.75
N SER A 84 -2.74 11.67 -18.93
CA SER A 84 -2.22 12.92 -19.49
C SER A 84 -1.37 13.71 -18.50
N GLU A 85 -1.48 13.40 -17.22
CA GLU A 85 -0.84 14.17 -16.14
C GLU A 85 0.38 13.46 -15.55
N LEU A 86 0.43 12.12 -15.63
CA LEU A 86 1.50 11.30 -15.08
C LEU A 86 2.26 10.58 -16.18
N ASN A 87 3.59 10.62 -16.08
CA ASN A 87 4.48 9.91 -17.00
C ASN A 87 4.68 8.45 -16.57
N ARG A 88 4.58 8.17 -15.26
CA ARG A 88 4.82 6.84 -14.72
C ARG A 88 4.10 6.65 -13.38
N VAL A 89 3.55 5.46 -13.18
CA VAL A 89 3.04 5.00 -11.89
C VAL A 89 3.70 3.67 -11.54
N ASP A 90 4.29 3.59 -10.35
CA ASP A 90 4.87 2.36 -9.82
C ASP A 90 4.04 1.85 -8.64
N LEU A 91 3.67 0.58 -8.67
CA LEU A 91 3.11 -0.16 -7.53
C LEU A 91 4.26 -0.82 -6.77
N VAL A 92 4.26 -0.70 -5.46
CA VAL A 92 5.32 -1.26 -4.59
C VAL A 92 4.70 -2.30 -3.69
N ASP A 93 5.09 -3.56 -3.87
CA ASP A 93 4.74 -4.62 -2.91
C ASP A 93 5.58 -4.48 -1.65
N THR A 94 4.96 -4.73 -0.49
CA THR A 94 5.62 -4.59 0.81
C THR A 94 5.51 -5.88 1.61
N PRO A 95 6.49 -6.16 2.49
CA PRO A 95 6.38 -7.27 3.46
C PRO A 95 5.11 -7.18 4.30
N GLY A 96 4.59 -8.31 4.75
CA GLY A 96 3.45 -8.34 5.66
C GLY A 96 3.77 -7.73 7.03
N ILE A 97 2.85 -6.90 7.54
CA ILE A 97 3.06 -6.17 8.81
C ILE A 97 3.05 -7.07 10.06
N ASP A 98 2.46 -8.22 9.97
CA ASP A 98 2.33 -9.20 11.05
C ASP A 98 3.54 -10.16 11.17
N GLU A 99 4.44 -10.16 10.18
CA GLU A 99 5.72 -10.88 10.27
C GLU A 99 6.74 -10.20 11.19
N ILE A 100 6.45 -8.98 11.64
CA ILE A 100 7.39 -8.11 12.34
C ILE A 100 6.82 -7.76 13.72
N GLY A 101 7.66 -7.74 14.76
CA GLY A 101 7.26 -7.29 16.10
C GLY A 101 6.75 -5.83 16.13
N ALA A 102 6.06 -5.45 17.21
CA ALA A 102 5.37 -4.16 17.31
C ALA A 102 6.23 -2.94 16.92
N ASP A 103 7.45 -2.84 17.44
CA ASP A 103 8.37 -1.74 17.12
C ASP A 103 8.79 -1.73 15.65
N GLY A 104 8.92 -2.90 15.04
CA GLY A 104 9.26 -3.06 13.63
C GLY A 104 8.12 -2.64 12.72
N ARG A 105 6.86 -2.89 13.11
CA ARG A 105 5.66 -2.52 12.35
C ARG A 105 5.56 -1.02 12.14
N ALA A 106 5.70 -0.25 13.22
CA ALA A 106 5.67 1.22 13.14
C ALA A 106 6.79 1.76 12.23
N ARG A 107 8.01 1.21 12.35
CA ARG A 107 9.14 1.60 11.49
C ARG A 107 8.90 1.25 10.02
N LEU A 108 8.32 0.07 9.74
CA LEU A 108 7.98 -0.34 8.38
C LEU A 108 6.91 0.58 7.80
N ALA A 109 5.82 0.86 8.53
CA ALA A 109 4.75 1.75 8.10
C ALA A 109 5.29 3.16 7.80
N ALA A 110 6.11 3.73 8.68
CA ALA A 110 6.74 5.04 8.45
C ALA A 110 7.66 5.02 7.22
N ARG A 111 8.48 3.97 7.05
CA ARG A 111 9.36 3.83 5.87
C ARG A 111 8.56 3.74 4.57
N VAL A 112 7.47 2.96 4.57
CA VAL A 112 6.57 2.81 3.43
C VAL A 112 5.93 4.16 3.10
N ALA A 113 5.38 4.86 4.09
CA ALA A 113 4.78 6.17 3.91
C ALA A 113 5.79 7.19 3.35
N MET A 114 7.01 7.24 3.90
CA MET A 114 8.05 8.14 3.40
C MET A 114 8.56 7.79 2.00
N GLY A 115 8.52 6.51 1.62
CA GLY A 115 8.97 6.03 0.31
C GLY A 115 7.93 6.12 -0.80
N SER A 116 6.68 6.44 -0.50
CA SER A 116 5.54 6.46 -1.44
C SER A 116 4.82 7.81 -1.45
N ASP A 117 4.00 8.01 -2.46
CA ASP A 117 3.17 9.20 -2.64
C ASP A 117 1.72 8.93 -2.23
N LEU A 118 1.27 7.66 -2.35
CA LEU A 118 -0.02 7.13 -1.90
C LEU A 118 0.21 5.77 -1.25
N VAL A 119 -0.58 5.43 -0.24
CA VAL A 119 -0.59 4.09 0.38
C VAL A 119 -1.97 3.45 0.18
N LEU A 120 -1.99 2.23 -0.36
CA LEU A 120 -3.15 1.35 -0.35
C LEU A 120 -3.02 0.41 0.85
N LEU A 121 -3.82 0.63 1.89
CA LEU A 121 -3.91 -0.30 3.03
C LEU A 121 -4.90 -1.41 2.68
N VAL A 122 -4.38 -2.62 2.46
CA VAL A 122 -5.18 -3.79 2.05
C VAL A 122 -5.55 -4.63 3.25
N VAL A 123 -6.84 -4.90 3.40
CA VAL A 123 -7.41 -5.80 4.39
C VAL A 123 -8.32 -6.81 3.69
N ASP A 124 -8.60 -7.96 4.30
CA ASP A 124 -9.50 -8.99 3.75
C ASP A 124 -10.63 -9.38 4.70
N SER A 125 -10.77 -8.64 5.77
CA SER A 125 -11.78 -8.78 6.82
C SER A 125 -11.95 -7.43 7.55
N ASP A 126 -12.64 -7.43 8.68
CA ASP A 126 -12.69 -6.24 9.54
C ASP A 126 -11.30 -5.89 10.11
N LEU A 127 -11.14 -4.62 10.49
CA LEU A 127 -9.86 -4.08 10.97
C LEU A 127 -9.42 -4.76 12.27
N THR A 128 -8.26 -5.39 12.23
CA THR A 128 -7.59 -5.93 13.41
C THR A 128 -6.84 -4.83 14.19
N SER A 129 -6.39 -5.15 15.41
CA SER A 129 -5.53 -4.25 16.19
C SER A 129 -4.25 -3.89 15.41
N THR A 130 -3.66 -4.86 14.71
CA THR A 130 -2.47 -4.66 13.86
C THR A 130 -2.75 -3.69 12.71
N ASP A 131 -3.90 -3.81 12.05
CA ASP A 131 -4.30 -2.89 10.98
C ASP A 131 -4.51 -1.47 11.51
N LEU A 132 -5.14 -1.33 12.69
CA LEU A 132 -5.36 -0.03 13.35
C LEU A 132 -4.06 0.64 13.80
N GLU A 133 -3.10 -0.12 14.33
CA GLU A 133 -1.77 0.41 14.68
C GLU A 133 -1.04 0.93 13.44
N ALA A 134 -1.05 0.15 12.36
CA ALA A 134 -0.46 0.53 11.09
C ALA A 134 -1.14 1.79 10.51
N LEU A 135 -2.48 1.81 10.51
CA LEU A 135 -3.28 2.94 10.05
C LEU A 135 -2.92 4.23 10.80
N LYS A 136 -2.85 4.19 12.14
CA LYS A 136 -2.45 5.35 12.95
C LYS A 136 -1.09 5.89 12.56
N THR A 137 -0.11 5.01 12.34
CA THR A 137 1.24 5.40 11.92
C THR A 137 1.25 6.03 10.53
N LEU A 138 0.52 5.43 9.57
CA LEU A 138 0.41 5.94 8.21
C LEU A 138 -0.23 7.32 8.17
N LEU A 139 -1.32 7.52 8.92
CA LEU A 139 -2.01 8.81 9.04
C LEU A 139 -1.11 9.88 9.69
N ALA A 140 -0.35 9.52 10.72
CA ALA A 140 0.60 10.43 11.36
C ALA A 140 1.72 10.89 10.41
N CYS A 141 2.03 10.11 9.37
CA CYS A 141 2.98 10.50 8.32
C CYS A 141 2.38 11.51 7.30
N GLY A 142 1.10 11.83 7.39
CA GLY A 142 0.44 12.82 6.52
C GLY A 142 0.40 12.45 5.05
N LYS A 143 0.45 11.15 4.72
CA LYS A 143 0.38 10.67 3.33
C LYS A 143 -1.06 10.34 2.93
N PRO A 144 -1.45 10.61 1.68
CA PRO A 144 -2.70 10.10 1.14
C PRO A 144 -2.79 8.59 1.35
N LEU A 145 -3.94 8.13 1.84
CA LEU A 145 -4.19 6.73 2.14
C LEU A 145 -5.56 6.33 1.63
N GLN A 146 -5.65 5.15 1.04
CA GLN A 146 -6.90 4.50 0.67
C GLN A 146 -6.93 3.10 1.28
N LEU A 147 -8.05 2.72 1.88
CA LEU A 147 -8.27 1.36 2.36
C LEU A 147 -8.93 0.52 1.26
N VAL A 148 -8.40 -0.68 1.05
CA VAL A 148 -8.95 -1.65 0.08
C VAL A 148 -9.36 -2.91 0.82
N LEU A 149 -10.68 -3.17 0.88
CA LEU A 149 -11.22 -4.46 1.33
C LEU A 149 -11.12 -5.44 0.15
N ASN A 150 -10.06 -6.24 0.16
CA ASN A 150 -9.83 -7.27 -0.87
C ASN A 150 -10.62 -8.54 -0.57
N ARG A 151 -10.75 -9.42 -1.58
CA ARG A 151 -11.53 -10.66 -1.50
C ARG A 151 -13.00 -10.40 -1.15
N SER A 152 -13.55 -9.30 -1.63
CA SER A 152 -14.94 -8.91 -1.38
C SER A 152 -15.96 -9.94 -1.91
N ASP A 153 -15.55 -10.76 -2.90
CA ASP A 153 -16.31 -11.90 -3.44
C ASP A 153 -16.56 -13.04 -2.44
N ARG A 154 -15.92 -13.00 -1.26
CA ARG A 154 -16.16 -14.00 -0.20
C ARG A 154 -17.41 -13.71 0.62
N TRP A 155 -17.90 -12.49 0.57
CA TRP A 155 -18.99 -12.02 1.42
C TRP A 155 -20.26 -11.84 0.61
N PRO A 156 -21.42 -12.37 1.08
CA PRO A 156 -22.70 -11.97 0.55
C PRO A 156 -22.88 -10.45 0.60
N GLU A 157 -23.66 -9.89 -0.29
CA GLU A 157 -23.81 -8.43 -0.45
C GLU A 157 -24.17 -7.70 0.86
N GLN A 158 -25.07 -8.29 1.65
CA GLN A 158 -25.48 -7.73 2.94
C GLN A 158 -24.35 -7.72 3.95
N GLU A 159 -23.60 -8.82 4.05
CA GLU A 159 -22.45 -8.93 4.96
C GLU A 159 -21.31 -8.01 4.52
N GLN A 160 -21.06 -7.93 3.22
CA GLN A 160 -20.08 -7.00 2.65
C GLN A 160 -20.41 -5.55 3.00
N SER A 161 -21.68 -5.15 2.87
CA SER A 161 -22.16 -3.81 3.19
C SER A 161 -21.99 -3.50 4.68
N ALA A 162 -22.34 -4.43 5.55
CA ALA A 162 -22.14 -4.30 7.00
C ALA A 162 -20.66 -4.20 7.37
N LEU A 163 -19.80 -5.01 6.75
CA LEU A 163 -18.35 -4.99 6.95
C LEU A 163 -17.74 -3.66 6.50
N LEU A 164 -18.12 -3.16 5.33
CA LEU A 164 -17.68 -1.87 4.84
C LEU A 164 -18.11 -0.73 5.77
N GLN A 165 -19.32 -0.80 6.32
CA GLN A 165 -19.79 0.18 7.29
C GLN A 165 -18.99 0.12 8.59
N SER A 166 -18.74 -1.08 9.14
CA SER A 166 -17.90 -1.29 10.33
C SER A 166 -16.48 -0.72 10.15
N ILE A 167 -15.91 -0.90 8.97
CA ILE A 167 -14.60 -0.34 8.62
C ILE A 167 -14.67 1.18 8.59
N ARG A 168 -15.66 1.77 7.89
CA ARG A 168 -15.81 3.22 7.76
C ARG A 168 -16.00 3.93 9.10
N ASP A 169 -16.74 3.31 10.02
CA ASP A 169 -17.00 3.88 11.35
C ASP A 169 -15.73 4.02 12.21
N ARG A 170 -14.69 3.28 11.88
CA ARG A 170 -13.37 3.32 12.56
C ARG A 170 -12.32 4.16 11.84
N LEU A 171 -12.63 4.64 10.64
CA LEU A 171 -11.71 5.44 9.84
C LEU A 171 -12.03 6.95 9.96
N PRO A 172 -11.02 7.82 9.81
CA PRO A 172 -11.28 9.22 9.52
C PRO A 172 -12.15 9.36 8.25
N ARG A 173 -13.04 10.36 8.23
CA ARG A 173 -14.01 10.55 7.13
C ARG A 173 -13.39 10.80 5.76
N ASP A 174 -12.16 11.30 5.74
CA ASP A 174 -11.36 11.61 4.55
C ASP A 174 -10.59 10.40 3.99
N VAL A 175 -10.62 9.25 4.68
CA VAL A 175 -9.99 8.02 4.18
C VAL A 175 -10.99 7.24 3.31
N PRO A 176 -10.79 7.17 1.98
CA PRO A 176 -11.68 6.42 1.11
C PRO A 176 -11.53 4.91 1.34
N VAL A 177 -12.67 4.20 1.21
CA VAL A 177 -12.74 2.73 1.32
C VAL A 177 -13.33 2.16 0.04
N THR A 178 -12.62 1.20 -0.56
CA THR A 178 -13.05 0.49 -1.78
C THR A 178 -13.05 -1.02 -1.53
N ALA A 179 -14.08 -1.71 -2.00
CA ALA A 179 -14.10 -3.17 -2.07
C ALA A 179 -13.51 -3.65 -3.39
N ALA A 180 -12.72 -4.73 -3.34
CA ALA A 180 -12.09 -5.35 -4.50
C ALA A 180 -12.05 -6.87 -4.39
N ALA A 181 -12.02 -7.56 -5.52
CA ALA A 181 -11.75 -8.99 -5.64
C ALA A 181 -10.60 -9.19 -6.63
N ALA A 182 -9.37 -9.11 -6.14
CA ALA A 182 -8.17 -9.18 -6.97
C ALA A 182 -7.97 -10.55 -7.65
N ALA A 183 -8.47 -11.63 -7.02
CA ALA A 183 -8.47 -12.99 -7.55
C ALA A 183 -9.83 -13.62 -7.26
N PRO A 184 -10.88 -13.25 -8.00
CA PRO A 184 -12.24 -13.69 -7.73
C PRO A 184 -12.37 -15.21 -7.91
N ARG A 185 -13.15 -15.83 -7.02
CA ARG A 185 -13.48 -17.26 -7.13
C ARG A 185 -14.31 -17.48 -8.38
N ARG A 186 -13.84 -18.33 -9.27
CA ARG A 186 -14.63 -18.79 -10.41
C ARG A 186 -15.34 -20.07 -10.01
N PRO A 187 -16.67 -20.20 -10.20
CA PRO A 187 -17.34 -21.48 -10.05
C PRO A 187 -16.72 -22.45 -11.07
N VAL A 188 -16.19 -23.57 -10.59
CA VAL A 188 -15.78 -24.66 -11.46
C VAL A 188 -17.07 -25.41 -11.82
N LEU A 189 -17.55 -25.25 -13.06
CA LEU A 189 -18.58 -26.13 -13.60
C LEU A 189 -17.96 -27.52 -13.72
N GLN A 190 -18.40 -28.43 -12.86
CA GLN A 190 -18.03 -29.85 -13.04
C GLN A 190 -18.66 -30.33 -14.36
N PRO A 191 -17.93 -31.10 -15.18
CA PRO A 191 -18.43 -31.54 -16.49
C PRO A 191 -19.68 -32.45 -16.40
N ASP A 192 -20.03 -32.90 -15.21
CA ASP A 192 -21.11 -33.89 -15.00
C ASP A 192 -22.46 -33.30 -14.53
N GLY A 193 -22.63 -31.98 -14.54
CA GLY A 193 -23.95 -31.36 -14.33
C GLY A 193 -24.61 -31.60 -12.97
N SER A 194 -23.85 -31.92 -11.92
CA SER A 194 -24.36 -32.12 -10.55
C SER A 194 -23.71 -31.12 -9.58
#